data_fb485e30fc28313d9ea14be84be11b88
#
_entry.id   fb485e30fc28313d9ea14be84be11b88
#
_cell.length_a   1.000
_cell.length_b   1.000
_cell.length_c   1.000
_cell.angle_alpha   90.00
_cell.angle_beta   90.00
_cell.angle_gamma   90.00
#
_symmetry.space_group_name_H-M   'P 1'
#
loop_
_entity.id
_entity.type
_entity.pdbx_description
1 polymer ?
#
loop_
_entity_poly.entity_id
_entity_poly.type
_entity_poly.pdbx_seq_one_letter_code
_entity_poly.pdbx_strand_id
1 'polypeptide(L)'
;AKQWFPGANMLVETRSGSSRKDDRQRLLAQAAANDWELVIVSMSSFGEMSMSADYLRDYRDSVLDEFERDLQEIEDNEVDEQTRRDNTRRIEQKRDKFEQSMNQKIDKISRGDTIPWDQTRGDYIIVDEAHNYKNLRRVSKLADLAEEGSDRATDLDVKLRYLRGEKGNDH
;
A
#
# COMPACT_ATOMS: atom_id res chain seq x y z
N ALA A 1 -17.88 -14.34 -12.06
CA ALA A 1 -18.44 -12.99 -12.08
C ALA A 1 -19.48 -12.84 -13.19
N LYS A 2 -19.19 -13.06 -14.49
CA LYS A 2 -20.15 -12.93 -15.62
C LYS A 2 -21.44 -13.72 -15.47
N GLN A 3 -21.41 -14.87 -14.79
CA GLN A 3 -22.61 -15.68 -14.52
C GLN A 3 -23.56 -15.01 -13.52
N TRP A 4 -23.03 -14.23 -12.57
CA TRP A 4 -23.80 -13.53 -11.55
C TRP A 4 -24.23 -12.13 -11.98
N PHE A 5 -23.41 -11.50 -12.83
CA PHE A 5 -23.61 -10.13 -13.34
C PHE A 5 -23.44 -10.12 -14.87
N PRO A 6 -24.39 -10.68 -15.63
CA PRO A 6 -24.23 -10.87 -17.08
C PRO A 6 -24.18 -9.56 -17.87
N GLY A 7 -24.74 -8.48 -17.32
CA GLY A 7 -24.75 -7.15 -17.94
C GLY A 7 -23.59 -6.24 -17.54
N ALA A 8 -22.77 -6.65 -16.57
CA ALA A 8 -21.73 -5.76 -16.05
C ALA A 8 -20.55 -5.64 -17.03
N ASN A 9 -20.05 -4.40 -17.15
CA ASN A 9 -18.85 -4.10 -17.92
C ASN A 9 -17.61 -4.49 -17.08
N MET A 10 -16.99 -5.62 -17.40
CA MET A 10 -15.92 -6.20 -16.60
C MET A 10 -14.61 -6.29 -17.36
N LEU A 11 -13.53 -5.79 -16.74
CA LEU A 11 -12.17 -6.07 -17.14
C LEU A 11 -11.60 -7.21 -16.28
N VAL A 12 -11.15 -8.26 -16.94
CA VAL A 12 -10.57 -9.43 -16.25
C VAL A 12 -9.13 -9.60 -16.73
N GLU A 13 -8.21 -9.74 -15.80
CA GLU A 13 -6.82 -10.05 -16.12
C GLU A 13 -6.74 -11.35 -16.92
N THR A 14 -6.20 -11.27 -18.14
CA THR A 14 -5.96 -12.41 -19.02
C THR A 14 -4.48 -12.49 -19.35
N ARG A 15 -3.93 -13.70 -19.39
CA ARG A 15 -2.55 -13.91 -19.87
C ARG A 15 -2.57 -13.93 -21.40
N SER A 16 -1.84 -12.99 -22.02
CA SER A 16 -1.79 -12.86 -23.49
C SER A 16 -0.58 -13.54 -24.14
N GLY A 17 0.25 -14.25 -23.38
CA GLY A 17 1.49 -14.84 -23.89
C GLY A 17 2.66 -13.86 -24.03
N SER A 18 2.44 -12.58 -23.70
CA SER A 18 3.47 -11.55 -23.58
C SER A 18 4.15 -11.61 -22.20
N SER A 19 5.12 -10.71 -21.94
CA SER A 19 5.73 -10.65 -20.62
C SER A 19 4.68 -10.26 -19.56
N ARG A 20 4.85 -10.73 -18.31
CA ARG A 20 3.96 -10.34 -17.20
C ARG A 20 3.91 -8.81 -16.99
N LYS A 21 4.99 -8.13 -17.31
CA LYS A 21 5.07 -6.67 -17.23
C LYS A 21 4.18 -6.02 -18.29
N ASP A 22 4.25 -6.48 -19.54
CA ASP A 22 3.45 -5.94 -20.64
C ASP A 22 1.96 -6.21 -20.45
N ASP A 23 1.59 -7.39 -19.95
CA ASP A 23 0.20 -7.73 -19.64
C ASP A 23 -0.37 -6.79 -18.57
N ARG A 24 0.40 -6.48 -17.51
CA ARG A 24 -0.02 -5.51 -16.48
C ARG A 24 -0.14 -4.09 -17.00
N GLN A 25 0.81 -3.64 -17.83
CA GLN A 25 0.73 -2.30 -18.42
C GLN A 25 -0.51 -2.14 -19.29
N ARG A 26 -0.84 -3.16 -20.09
CA ARG A 26 -2.08 -3.17 -20.89
C ARG A 26 -3.32 -3.14 -20.01
N LEU A 27 -3.34 -3.93 -18.93
CA LEU A 27 -4.45 -3.97 -17.99
C LEU A 27 -4.65 -2.60 -17.33
N LEU A 28 -3.59 -1.96 -16.84
CA LEU A 28 -3.65 -0.61 -16.26
C LEU A 28 -4.12 0.43 -17.28
N ALA A 29 -3.61 0.37 -18.51
CA ALA A 29 -4.02 1.28 -19.58
C ALA A 29 -5.52 1.10 -19.92
N GLN A 30 -6.01 -0.13 -19.98
CA GLN A 30 -7.43 -0.42 -20.18
C GLN A 30 -8.29 0.04 -19.01
N ALA A 31 -7.83 -0.17 -17.77
CA ALA A 31 -8.52 0.27 -16.57
C ALA A 31 -8.63 1.80 -16.49
N ALA A 32 -7.57 2.52 -16.88
CA ALA A 32 -7.58 3.99 -16.90
C ALA A 32 -8.40 4.60 -18.05
N ALA A 33 -8.47 3.92 -19.20
CA ALA A 33 -9.08 4.48 -20.42
C ALA A 33 -10.60 4.31 -20.52
N ASN A 34 -11.21 3.45 -19.71
CA ASN A 34 -12.64 3.11 -19.81
C ASN A 34 -13.31 3.09 -18.43
N ASP A 35 -14.62 3.26 -18.43
CA ASP A 35 -15.44 3.07 -17.24
C ASP A 35 -15.79 1.59 -17.08
N TRP A 36 -15.16 0.94 -16.12
CA TRP A 36 -15.41 -0.43 -15.73
C TRP A 36 -16.21 -0.49 -14.44
N GLU A 37 -17.26 -1.33 -14.42
CA GLU A 37 -17.99 -1.61 -13.18
C GLU A 37 -17.21 -2.56 -12.27
N LEU A 38 -16.34 -3.41 -12.86
CA LEU A 38 -15.54 -4.37 -12.11
C LEU A 38 -14.22 -4.65 -12.84
N VAL A 39 -13.11 -4.52 -12.13
CA VAL A 39 -11.78 -4.94 -12.59
C VAL A 39 -11.30 -6.10 -11.72
N ILE A 40 -11.08 -7.26 -12.32
CA ILE A 40 -10.65 -8.48 -11.62
C ILE A 40 -9.18 -8.74 -11.95
N VAL A 41 -8.36 -8.76 -10.92
CA VAL A 41 -6.92 -8.97 -11.03
C VAL A 41 -6.44 -10.03 -10.05
N SER A 42 -5.32 -10.68 -10.38
CA SER A 42 -4.67 -11.57 -9.41
C SER A 42 -3.98 -10.76 -8.32
N MET A 43 -3.85 -11.34 -7.13
CA MET A 43 -3.15 -10.75 -5.99
C MET A 43 -1.69 -10.37 -6.32
N SER A 44 -1.02 -11.18 -7.15
CA SER A 44 0.34 -10.90 -7.60
C SER A 44 0.39 -9.70 -8.54
N SER A 45 -0.55 -9.58 -9.47
CA SER A 45 -0.63 -8.42 -10.36
C SER A 45 -1.00 -7.15 -9.63
N PHE A 46 -1.93 -7.23 -8.67
CA PHE A 46 -2.30 -6.10 -7.82
C PHE A 46 -1.12 -5.54 -7.03
N GLY A 47 -0.30 -6.41 -6.42
CA GLY A 47 0.90 -5.99 -5.69
C GLY A 47 2.01 -5.39 -6.56
N GLU A 48 1.95 -5.62 -7.88
CA GLU A 48 2.90 -5.02 -8.84
C GLU A 48 2.37 -3.72 -9.49
N MET A 49 1.10 -3.37 -9.23
CA MET A 49 0.49 -2.10 -9.65
C MET A 49 0.87 -1.02 -8.66
N SER A 50 1.88 -0.24 -8.99
CA SER A 50 2.41 0.80 -8.10
C SER A 50 1.52 2.04 -8.09
N MET A 51 1.51 2.76 -6.97
CA MET A 51 0.99 4.12 -6.88
C MET A 51 1.94 5.10 -7.58
N SER A 52 1.49 6.32 -7.84
CA SER A 52 2.36 7.40 -8.33
C SER A 52 3.49 7.71 -7.32
N ALA A 53 4.62 8.18 -7.84
CA ALA A 53 5.76 8.53 -7.00
C ALA A 53 5.43 9.68 -6.05
N ASP A 54 4.59 10.62 -6.48
CA ASP A 54 4.17 11.77 -5.66
C ASP A 54 3.32 11.29 -4.48
N TYR A 55 2.31 10.45 -4.74
CA TYR A 55 1.49 9.90 -3.67
C TYR A 55 2.31 9.04 -2.67
N LEU A 56 3.29 8.29 -3.16
CA LEU A 56 4.16 7.51 -2.27
C LEU A 56 5.06 8.39 -1.40
N ARG A 57 5.47 9.58 -1.88
CA ARG A 57 6.19 10.55 -1.04
C ARG A 57 5.31 11.07 0.09
N ASP A 58 4.07 11.49 -0.23
CA ASP A 58 3.12 11.99 0.77
C ASP A 58 2.78 10.90 1.81
N TYR A 59 2.57 9.66 1.35
CA TYR A 59 2.36 8.52 2.23
C TYR A 59 3.57 8.26 3.14
N ARG A 60 4.79 8.24 2.58
CA ARG A 60 6.02 8.08 3.36
C ARG A 60 6.11 9.14 4.45
N ASP A 61 5.92 10.40 4.10
CA ASP A 61 6.05 11.52 5.02
C ASP A 61 5.00 11.44 6.12
N SER A 62 3.75 11.12 5.79
CA SER A 62 2.69 10.86 6.77
C SER A 62 3.02 9.74 7.76
N VAL A 63 3.67 8.67 7.30
CA VAL A 63 4.09 7.55 8.18
C VAL A 63 5.32 7.93 9.01
N LEU A 64 6.23 8.75 8.49
CA LEU A 64 7.35 9.29 9.27
C LEU A 64 6.85 10.18 10.41
N ASP A 65 5.84 11.02 10.17
CA ASP A 65 5.18 11.81 11.22
C ASP A 65 4.50 10.93 12.29
N GLU A 66 3.99 9.74 11.90
CA GLU A 66 3.49 8.77 12.87
C GLU A 66 4.63 8.25 13.78
N PHE A 67 5.79 7.90 13.20
CA PHE A 67 6.95 7.49 13.98
C PHE A 67 7.46 8.57 14.94
N GLU A 68 7.49 9.83 14.51
CA GLU A 68 7.90 10.94 15.36
C GLU A 68 6.97 11.14 16.55
N ARG A 69 5.66 11.03 16.33
CA ARG A 69 4.66 11.06 17.41
C ARG A 69 4.85 9.93 18.42
N ASP A 70 5.14 8.72 17.93
CA ASP A 70 5.39 7.58 18.81
C ASP A 70 6.68 7.74 19.62
N LEU A 71 7.74 8.30 19.01
CA LEU A 71 8.99 8.62 19.73
C LEU A 71 8.74 9.67 20.83
N GLN A 72 7.99 10.73 20.52
CA GLN A 72 7.62 11.75 21.49
C GLN A 72 6.81 11.14 22.64
N GLU A 73 5.89 10.25 22.36
CA GLU A 73 5.07 9.61 23.37
C GLU A 73 5.88 8.69 24.30
N ILE A 74 6.97 8.07 23.79
CA ILE A 74 7.91 7.30 24.63
C ILE A 74 8.70 8.23 25.56
N GLU A 75 9.10 9.41 25.09
CA GLU A 75 9.80 10.39 25.91
C GLU A 75 8.93 10.95 27.04
N ASP A 76 7.63 11.16 26.75
CA ASP A 76 6.68 11.75 27.69
C ASP A 76 6.15 10.75 28.73
N ASN A 77 6.27 9.43 28.49
CA ASN A 77 5.81 8.41 29.43
C ASN A 77 6.86 8.12 30.52
N GLU A 78 6.39 7.98 31.77
CA GLU A 78 7.20 7.56 32.92
C GLU A 78 7.59 6.07 32.82
N VAL A 79 8.53 5.74 31.95
CA VAL A 79 9.11 4.39 31.84
C VAL A 79 10.52 4.46 32.42
N ASP A 80 11.02 3.35 32.97
CA ASP A 80 12.42 3.31 33.40
C ASP A 80 13.36 3.62 32.22
N GLU A 81 14.51 4.24 32.52
CA GLU A 81 15.39 4.79 31.49
C GLU A 81 15.93 3.74 30.51
N GLN A 82 16.13 2.49 30.97
CA GLN A 82 16.62 1.41 30.11
C GLN A 82 15.57 1.00 29.10
N THR A 83 14.33 0.78 29.54
CA THR A 83 13.20 0.43 28.68
C THR A 83 12.91 1.54 27.67
N ARG A 84 13.00 2.81 28.07
CA ARG A 84 12.87 3.97 27.19
C ARG A 84 13.91 3.93 26.07
N ARG A 85 15.20 3.79 26.41
CA ARG A 85 16.29 3.73 25.42
C ARG A 85 16.12 2.57 24.44
N ASP A 86 15.75 1.40 24.92
CA ASP A 86 15.55 0.21 24.10
C ASP A 86 14.36 0.37 23.14
N ASN A 87 13.25 0.95 23.61
CA ASN A 87 12.08 1.24 22.78
C ASN A 87 12.37 2.32 21.72
N THR A 88 13.00 3.43 22.11
CA THR A 88 13.42 4.49 21.19
C THR A 88 14.29 3.90 20.06
N ARG A 89 15.35 3.18 20.41
CA ARG A 89 16.24 2.56 19.42
C ARG A 89 15.50 1.62 18.47
N ARG A 90 14.54 0.84 18.95
CA ARG A 90 13.75 -0.08 18.12
C ARG A 90 12.85 0.68 17.13
N ILE A 91 12.21 1.76 17.57
CA ILE A 91 11.35 2.58 16.71
C ILE A 91 12.20 3.31 15.66
N GLU A 92 13.33 3.90 16.04
CA GLU A 92 14.26 4.52 15.10
C GLU A 92 14.74 3.54 14.01
N GLN A 93 15.12 2.34 14.39
CA GLN A 93 15.53 1.31 13.41
C GLN A 93 14.40 0.92 12.45
N LYS A 94 13.15 0.87 12.93
CA LYS A 94 11.99 0.59 12.08
C LYS A 94 11.67 1.74 11.15
N ARG A 95 11.75 2.97 11.64
CA ARG A 95 11.61 4.20 10.85
C ARG A 95 12.62 4.22 9.70
N ASP A 96 13.90 4.01 10.01
CA ASP A 96 14.97 4.05 9.02
C ASP A 96 14.81 2.96 7.94
N LYS A 97 14.46 1.74 8.35
CA LYS A 97 14.15 0.64 7.40
C LYS A 97 12.95 0.96 6.52
N PHE A 98 11.89 1.53 7.09
CA PHE A 98 10.70 1.93 6.35
C PHE A 98 11.03 3.02 5.34
N GLU A 99 11.71 4.09 5.77
CA GLU A 99 12.11 5.19 4.91
C GLU A 99 13.00 4.73 3.75
N GLN A 100 14.01 3.89 4.03
CA GLN A 100 14.88 3.32 3.00
C GLN A 100 14.08 2.48 1.99
N SER A 101 13.16 1.62 2.45
CA SER A 101 12.32 0.79 1.59
C SER A 101 11.42 1.64 0.69
N MET A 102 10.81 2.70 1.25
CA MET A 102 9.93 3.60 0.49
C MET A 102 10.72 4.41 -0.53
N ASN A 103 11.88 4.94 -0.16
CA ASN A 103 12.74 5.68 -1.10
C ASN A 103 13.17 4.80 -2.29
N GLN A 104 13.53 3.54 -2.06
CA GLN A 104 13.85 2.60 -3.13
C GLN A 104 12.65 2.33 -4.06
N LYS A 105 11.43 2.22 -3.50
CA LYS A 105 10.19 2.05 -4.28
C LYS A 105 9.91 3.30 -5.13
N ILE A 106 10.00 4.49 -4.54
CA ILE A 106 9.79 5.77 -5.23
C ILE A 106 10.78 5.94 -6.38
N ASP A 107 12.06 5.67 -6.15
CA ASP A 107 13.11 5.74 -7.16
C ASP A 107 12.87 4.78 -8.33
N LYS A 108 12.43 3.56 -8.04
CA LYS A 108 12.11 2.56 -9.06
C LYS A 108 10.93 3.01 -9.93
N ILE A 109 9.91 3.61 -9.33
CA ILE A 109 8.71 4.08 -10.03
C ILE A 109 9.00 5.32 -10.86
N SER A 110 9.76 6.27 -10.31
CA SER A 110 10.15 7.50 -11.02
C SER A 110 10.94 7.26 -12.30
N ARG A 111 11.55 6.07 -12.45
CA ARG A 111 12.30 5.65 -13.66
C ARG A 111 11.47 4.81 -14.63
N GLY A 112 10.22 4.50 -14.30
CA GLY A 112 9.36 3.61 -15.09
C GLY A 112 8.24 4.36 -15.81
N ASP A 113 7.96 3.96 -17.06
CA ASP A 113 6.81 4.46 -17.85
C ASP A 113 5.57 3.60 -17.61
N THR A 114 5.18 3.41 -16.34
CA THR A 114 3.98 2.65 -15.97
C THR A 114 2.87 3.59 -15.55
N ILE A 115 1.65 3.31 -16.01
CA ILE A 115 0.47 4.02 -15.49
C ILE A 115 0.30 3.64 -14.02
N PRO A 116 0.31 4.61 -13.08
CA PRO A 116 0.13 4.31 -11.68
C PRO A 116 -1.32 3.92 -11.39
N TRP A 117 -1.51 3.11 -10.34
CA TRP A 117 -2.82 2.59 -9.96
C TRP A 117 -3.82 3.69 -9.58
N ASP A 118 -3.37 4.75 -8.95
CA ASP A 118 -4.17 5.93 -8.59
C ASP A 118 -4.79 6.66 -9.80
N GLN A 119 -4.32 6.38 -11.01
CA GLN A 119 -4.91 6.90 -12.26
C GLN A 119 -5.99 5.97 -12.85
N THR A 120 -6.24 4.80 -12.27
CA THR A 120 -7.20 3.82 -12.81
C THR A 120 -8.66 4.06 -12.42
N ARG A 121 -8.98 5.14 -11.71
CA ARG A 121 -10.34 5.50 -11.25
C ARG A 121 -11.03 4.45 -10.38
N GLY A 122 -10.28 3.54 -9.76
CA GLY A 122 -10.84 2.58 -8.81
C GLY A 122 -11.47 3.30 -7.61
N ASP A 123 -12.72 2.96 -7.27
CA ASP A 123 -13.45 3.55 -6.14
C ASP A 123 -13.47 2.63 -4.92
N TYR A 124 -13.33 1.35 -5.13
CA TYR A 124 -13.48 0.33 -4.10
C TYR A 124 -12.58 -0.86 -4.36
N ILE A 125 -12.10 -1.51 -3.29
CA ILE A 125 -11.30 -2.74 -3.37
C ILE A 125 -12.02 -3.85 -2.62
N ILE A 126 -12.26 -4.97 -3.32
CA ILE A 126 -12.73 -6.22 -2.71
C ILE A 126 -11.55 -7.18 -2.71
N VAL A 127 -11.15 -7.60 -1.52
CA VAL A 127 -10.00 -8.51 -1.33
C VAL A 127 -10.51 -9.89 -0.99
N ASP A 128 -10.30 -10.85 -1.88
CA ASP A 128 -10.43 -12.27 -1.57
C ASP A 128 -9.16 -12.75 -0.83
N GLU A 129 -9.32 -13.72 0.08
CA GLU A 129 -8.20 -14.23 0.89
C GLU A 129 -7.45 -13.13 1.68
N ALA A 130 -8.21 -12.22 2.32
CA ALA A 130 -7.69 -11.07 3.06
C ALA A 130 -6.64 -11.42 4.13
N HIS A 131 -6.59 -12.68 4.59
CA HIS A 131 -5.59 -13.16 5.53
C HIS A 131 -4.14 -13.01 5.02
N ASN A 132 -3.93 -12.89 3.70
CA ASN A 132 -2.61 -12.64 3.10
C ASN A 132 -2.07 -11.22 3.38
N TYR A 133 -2.91 -10.31 3.88
CA TYR A 133 -2.60 -8.91 4.18
C TYR A 133 -2.61 -8.60 5.68
N LYS A 134 -2.68 -9.61 6.54
CA LYS A 134 -2.83 -9.44 8.00
C LYS A 134 -1.66 -8.76 8.70
N ASN A 135 -0.45 -8.86 8.12
CA ASN A 135 0.78 -8.36 8.75
C ASN A 135 1.05 -6.91 8.31
N LEU A 136 0.09 -6.01 8.56
CA LEU A 136 0.36 -4.59 8.43
C LEU A 136 1.26 -4.14 9.58
N ARG A 137 2.24 -3.29 9.27
CA ARG A 137 3.10 -2.70 10.28
C ARG A 137 2.26 -2.02 11.36
N ARG A 138 2.44 -2.44 12.58
CA ARG A 138 1.88 -1.77 13.76
C ARG A 138 3.01 -1.17 14.56
N VAL A 139 2.92 0.12 14.81
CA VAL A 139 3.73 0.76 15.85
C VAL A 139 2.98 0.52 17.16
N SER A 140 3.61 -0.13 18.10
CA SER A 140 3.04 -0.42 19.40
C SER A 140 4.03 -0.01 20.47
N LYS A 141 3.52 0.64 21.51
CA LYS A 141 4.26 0.99 22.73
C LYS A 141 4.82 -0.26 23.45
N LEU A 142 4.17 -1.40 23.28
CA LEU A 142 4.65 -2.68 23.77
C LEU A 142 5.56 -3.29 22.69
N ALA A 143 6.86 -3.32 22.96
CA ALA A 143 7.88 -3.81 22.04
C ALA A 143 7.59 -5.22 21.50
N ASP A 144 6.92 -6.07 22.26
CA ASP A 144 6.56 -7.44 21.90
C ASP A 144 5.39 -7.54 20.91
N LEU A 145 4.60 -6.46 20.73
CA LEU A 145 3.47 -6.41 19.83
C LEU A 145 3.76 -5.65 18.52
N ALA A 146 4.97 -5.11 18.37
CA ALA A 146 5.37 -4.41 17.18
C ALA A 146 5.75 -5.41 16.07
N GLU A 147 4.86 -5.68 15.12
CA GLU A 147 5.11 -6.57 13.99
C GLU A 147 5.88 -5.86 12.87
N GLU A 148 6.84 -6.55 12.26
CA GLU A 148 7.41 -6.14 10.97
C GLU A 148 6.32 -6.31 9.91
N GLY A 149 5.95 -5.20 9.24
CA GLY A 149 4.94 -5.23 8.18
C GLY A 149 5.43 -6.02 6.96
N SER A 150 4.52 -6.72 6.29
CA SER A 150 4.82 -7.30 4.99
C SER A 150 4.68 -6.23 3.88
N ASP A 151 5.51 -6.31 2.85
CA ASP A 151 5.40 -5.42 1.67
C ASP A 151 4.01 -5.44 1.05
N ARG A 152 3.35 -6.60 1.06
CA ARG A 152 2.00 -6.77 0.53
C ARG A 152 0.94 -6.03 1.36
N ALA A 153 1.03 -6.12 2.69
CA ALA A 153 0.13 -5.40 3.57
C ALA A 153 0.33 -3.89 3.48
N THR A 154 1.59 -3.44 3.40
CA THR A 154 1.93 -2.03 3.18
C THR A 154 1.39 -1.52 1.84
N ASP A 155 1.51 -2.29 0.77
CA ASP A 155 0.98 -1.92 -0.55
C ASP A 155 -0.55 -1.76 -0.54
N LEU A 156 -1.26 -2.65 0.14
CA LEU A 156 -2.70 -2.52 0.31
C LEU A 156 -3.07 -1.30 1.18
N ASP A 157 -2.35 -1.04 2.27
CA ASP A 157 -2.60 0.11 3.15
C ASP A 157 -2.45 1.43 2.38
N VAL A 158 -1.40 1.57 1.57
CA VAL A 158 -1.19 2.74 0.70
C VAL A 158 -2.41 2.99 -0.18
N LYS A 159 -2.91 1.95 -0.87
CA LYS A 159 -4.05 2.04 -1.78
C LYS A 159 -5.36 2.33 -1.04
N LEU A 160 -5.55 1.76 0.15
CA LEU A 160 -6.72 2.03 0.97
C LEU A 160 -6.72 3.46 1.55
N ARG A 161 -5.56 3.99 1.95
CA ARG A 161 -5.45 5.39 2.39
C ARG A 161 -5.76 6.36 1.25
N TYR A 162 -5.29 6.05 0.03
CA TYR A 162 -5.65 6.83 -1.15
C TYR A 162 -7.16 6.89 -1.35
N LEU A 163 -7.84 5.74 -1.37
CA LEU A 163 -9.30 5.70 -1.56
C LEU A 163 -10.05 6.48 -0.48
N ARG A 164 -9.63 6.37 0.79
CA ARG A 164 -10.24 7.09 1.91
C ARG A 164 -9.99 8.60 1.86
N GLY A 165 -8.82 9.02 1.40
CA GLY A 165 -8.47 10.44 1.28
C GLY A 165 -9.17 11.13 0.11
N GLU A 166 -9.19 10.48 -1.06
CA GLU A 166 -9.78 11.05 -2.28
C GLU A 166 -11.32 10.99 -2.32
N LYS A 167 -11.90 9.95 -1.72
CA LYS A 167 -13.36 9.70 -1.80
C LYS A 167 -14.12 10.07 -0.53
N GLY A 168 -13.44 10.55 0.51
CA GLY A 168 -14.04 10.84 1.81
C GLY A 168 -14.24 9.59 2.67
N ASN A 169 -14.58 9.83 3.96
CA ASN A 169 -14.72 8.79 4.99
C ASN A 169 -16.06 8.01 4.94
N ASP A 170 -16.79 8.05 3.83
CA ASP A 170 -18.18 7.56 3.73
C ASP A 170 -18.29 6.06 3.36
N HIS A 171 -17.24 5.24 3.66
CA HIS A 171 -17.27 3.79 3.38
C HIS A 171 -16.84 2.95 4.57
#